data_d112800aa96b6d5fb748ed525e5f78ff
#
_entry.id   d112800aa96b6d5fb748ed525e5f78ff
#
_cell.length_a   1.000
_cell.length_b   1.000
_cell.length_c   1.000
_cell.angle_alpha   90.00
_cell.angle_beta   90.00
_cell.angle_gamma   90.00
#
_symmetry.space_group_name_H-M   'P 1'
#
loop_
_entity.id
_entity.type
_entity.pdbx_description
1 polymer ?
#
loop_
_entity_poly.entity_id
_entity_poly.type
_entity_poly.pdbx_seq_one_letter_code
_entity_poly.pdbx_strand_id
1 'polypeptide(L)'
;MTKVVTAPKKSTDLESVWLDPFVIQYQMPSTLPCVVAIDHADREKRWFASHTSKSADLGSDPILSIRDSHQLNFAAWAPPLEHNPLLTFAEECLGDYLEKLPQADDFPSFTVQERYNVLKYEPGQAYHAVHSDYSPDSGNSRRHLSFVCFLNTVAEGGELEFVQQGIQVRPVEGGAVIFPSGWTHAHRTLVASEDRYVFQMWWSFNG
;
A
#
# COMPACT_ATOMS: atom_id res chain seq x y z
N MET A 1 -21.11 -23.24 -8.11
CA MET A 1 -19.83 -23.93 -8.49
C MET A 1 -18.71 -23.14 -7.86
N THR A 2 -18.16 -23.64 -6.78
CA THR A 2 -17.11 -22.97 -6.00
C THR A 2 -15.80 -23.11 -6.77
N LYS A 3 -15.24 -22.00 -7.25
CA LYS A 3 -13.90 -21.99 -7.84
C LYS A 3 -12.90 -22.20 -6.68
N VAL A 4 -12.28 -23.38 -6.65
CA VAL A 4 -11.12 -23.63 -5.80
C VAL A 4 -9.98 -22.79 -6.37
N VAL A 5 -9.61 -21.73 -5.66
CA VAL A 5 -8.39 -20.98 -5.94
C VAL A 5 -7.25 -21.86 -5.44
N THR A 6 -6.50 -22.46 -6.37
CA THR A 6 -5.25 -23.16 -6.02
C THR A 6 -4.25 -22.13 -5.53
N ALA A 7 -3.62 -22.41 -4.40
CA ALA A 7 -2.53 -21.60 -3.86
C ALA A 7 -1.49 -21.31 -4.97
N PRO A 8 -0.97 -20.08 -5.07
CA PRO A 8 0.07 -19.75 -6.04
C PRO A 8 1.29 -20.64 -5.84
N LYS A 9 1.92 -21.02 -6.93
CA LYS A 9 3.17 -21.81 -6.89
C LYS A 9 4.23 -21.00 -6.15
N LYS A 10 4.92 -21.67 -5.23
CA LYS A 10 6.04 -21.14 -4.47
C LYS A 10 7.08 -20.54 -5.43
N SER A 11 7.26 -19.22 -5.39
CA SER A 11 8.43 -18.57 -5.95
C SER A 11 9.60 -18.84 -4.99
N THR A 12 10.61 -19.57 -5.43
CA THR A 12 11.77 -19.92 -4.60
C THR A 12 12.74 -18.77 -4.37
N ASP A 13 12.48 -17.60 -4.96
CA ASP A 13 13.39 -16.46 -5.03
C ASP A 13 12.83 -15.17 -4.38
N LEU A 14 11.73 -15.25 -3.63
CA LEU A 14 11.13 -14.10 -2.98
C LEU A 14 11.93 -13.72 -1.72
N GLU A 15 12.67 -12.63 -1.77
CA GLU A 15 13.37 -12.09 -0.61
C GLU A 15 12.39 -11.41 0.34
N SER A 16 12.39 -11.82 1.62
CA SER A 16 11.54 -11.24 2.65
C SER A 16 12.26 -11.11 3.98
N VAL A 17 11.93 -10.04 4.71
CA VAL A 17 12.50 -9.71 6.01
C VAL A 17 11.38 -9.31 6.98
N TRP A 18 11.39 -9.89 8.18
CA TRP A 18 10.55 -9.43 9.27
C TRP A 18 11.07 -8.09 9.80
N LEU A 19 10.23 -7.06 9.79
CA LEU A 19 10.58 -5.76 10.38
C LEU A 19 10.06 -5.66 11.81
N ASP A 20 8.89 -6.26 12.07
CA ASP A 20 8.24 -6.33 13.38
C ASP A 20 7.22 -7.49 13.33
N PRO A 21 6.64 -7.95 14.46
CA PRO A 21 5.50 -8.87 14.43
C PRO A 21 4.42 -8.36 13.45
N PHE A 22 4.03 -9.23 12.50
CA PHE A 22 3.02 -8.99 11.46
C PHE A 22 3.39 -7.96 10.38
N VAL A 23 4.62 -7.41 10.38
CA VAL A 23 5.13 -6.51 9.33
C VAL A 23 6.26 -7.21 8.58
N ILE A 24 6.02 -7.59 7.33
CA ILE A 24 7.02 -8.27 6.50
C ILE A 24 7.31 -7.40 5.29
N GLN A 25 8.60 -7.13 5.08
CA GLN A 25 9.10 -6.44 3.90
C GLN A 25 9.55 -7.47 2.86
N TYR A 26 9.30 -7.15 1.61
CA TYR A 26 9.64 -7.92 0.41
C TYR A 26 10.44 -7.07 -0.55
N GLN A 27 11.26 -7.73 -1.38
CA GLN A 27 11.95 -7.08 -2.50
C GLN A 27 11.56 -7.75 -3.81
N MET A 28 11.12 -6.96 -4.76
CA MET A 28 10.79 -7.45 -6.12
C MET A 28 12.08 -7.88 -6.84
N PRO A 29 12.10 -9.07 -7.48
CA PRO A 29 13.28 -9.58 -8.16
C PRO A 29 13.76 -8.72 -9.34
N SER A 30 12.84 -7.96 -9.96
CA SER A 30 13.12 -7.01 -11.03
C SER A 30 12.30 -5.75 -10.83
N THR A 31 12.92 -4.59 -10.93
CA THR A 31 12.25 -3.30 -10.76
C THR A 31 11.66 -2.73 -12.05
N LEU A 32 11.82 -3.42 -13.20
CA LEU A 32 11.21 -3.00 -14.46
C LEU A 32 9.69 -2.76 -14.37
N PRO A 33 8.89 -3.56 -13.63
CA PRO A 33 7.48 -3.27 -13.44
C PRO A 33 7.20 -1.93 -12.75
N CYS A 34 8.07 -1.48 -11.86
CA CYS A 34 7.95 -0.19 -11.20
C CYS A 34 8.09 0.96 -12.20
N VAL A 35 9.14 0.90 -13.03
CA VAL A 35 9.38 1.89 -14.10
C VAL A 35 8.19 1.96 -15.06
N VAL A 36 7.69 0.80 -15.50
CA VAL A 36 6.54 0.71 -16.42
C VAL A 36 5.28 1.28 -15.79
N ALA A 37 5.05 1.05 -14.50
CA ALA A 37 3.88 1.59 -13.78
C ALA A 37 3.97 3.11 -13.61
N ILE A 38 5.15 3.66 -13.34
CA ILE A 38 5.37 5.11 -13.28
C ILE A 38 5.11 5.74 -14.66
N ASP A 39 5.72 5.20 -15.72
CA ASP A 39 5.52 5.67 -17.08
C ASP A 39 4.04 5.63 -17.50
N HIS A 40 3.31 4.59 -17.11
CA HIS A 40 1.87 4.50 -17.34
C HIS A 40 1.13 5.60 -16.56
N ALA A 41 1.43 5.75 -15.28
CA ALA A 41 0.81 6.74 -14.41
C ALA A 41 1.06 8.17 -14.89
N ASP A 42 2.26 8.51 -15.33
CA ASP A 42 2.61 9.84 -15.81
C ASP A 42 1.94 10.19 -17.15
N ARG A 43 1.57 9.17 -17.96
CA ARG A 43 0.76 9.38 -19.17
C ARG A 43 -0.73 9.60 -18.87
N GLU A 44 -1.20 9.16 -17.69
CA GLU A 44 -2.59 9.36 -17.27
C GLU A 44 -2.83 10.83 -16.90
N LYS A 45 -3.80 11.47 -17.58
CA LYS A 45 -4.14 12.88 -17.35
C LYS A 45 -5.17 13.07 -16.21
N ARG A 46 -5.58 12.00 -15.56
CA ARG A 46 -6.68 11.99 -14.57
C ARG A 46 -6.21 11.84 -13.13
N TRP A 47 -5.09 12.46 -12.80
CA TRP A 47 -4.64 12.54 -11.42
C TRP A 47 -5.65 13.33 -10.58
N PHE A 48 -6.05 12.75 -9.46
CA PHE A 48 -6.89 13.43 -8.48
C PHE A 48 -5.99 13.93 -7.35
N ALA A 49 -6.10 15.20 -7.03
CA ALA A 49 -5.53 15.70 -5.79
C ALA A 49 -6.24 15.01 -4.61
N SER A 50 -5.48 14.31 -3.79
CA SER A 50 -6.00 13.64 -2.61
C SER A 50 -5.64 14.47 -1.38
N HIS A 51 -6.51 15.44 -1.08
CA HIS A 51 -6.43 16.23 0.13
C HIS A 51 -7.47 15.72 1.13
N THR A 52 -7.02 15.25 2.27
CA THR A 52 -7.92 14.96 3.38
C THR A 52 -7.65 16.03 4.45
N SER A 53 -8.60 16.94 4.65
CA SER A 53 -8.60 17.89 5.77
C SER A 53 -9.57 17.40 6.82
N LYS A 54 -9.22 17.49 8.10
CA LYS A 54 -10.24 17.44 9.15
C LYS A 54 -11.16 18.64 8.97
N SER A 55 -12.46 18.39 8.90
CA SER A 55 -13.49 19.42 8.93
C SER A 55 -13.21 20.39 10.09
N ALA A 56 -13.18 21.66 9.77
CA ALA A 56 -12.80 22.74 10.65
C ALA A 56 -13.87 22.94 11.76
N ASP A 57 -13.65 22.31 12.90
CA ASP A 57 -14.30 22.68 14.16
C ASP A 57 -13.29 23.09 15.24
N LEU A 58 -12.07 23.40 14.85
CA LEU A 58 -11.02 23.93 15.75
C LEU A 58 -10.50 25.24 15.15
N GLY A 59 -10.94 26.35 15.78
CA GLY A 59 -10.67 27.74 15.42
C GLY A 59 -9.32 28.03 14.76
N SER A 60 -9.37 28.89 13.77
CA SER A 60 -8.36 29.80 13.19
C SER A 60 -6.89 29.36 12.99
N ASP A 61 -6.51 28.10 13.21
CA ASP A 61 -5.20 27.60 12.81
C ASP A 61 -5.25 27.08 11.36
N PRO A 62 -4.19 27.33 10.56
CA PRO A 62 -4.13 26.81 9.19
C PRO A 62 -4.32 25.32 9.23
N ILE A 63 -5.31 24.84 8.47
CA ILE A 63 -5.68 23.42 8.34
C ILE A 63 -4.41 22.67 7.95
N LEU A 64 -3.79 21.97 8.90
CA LEU A 64 -2.75 21.01 8.58
C LEU A 64 -3.39 19.96 7.66
N SER A 65 -2.95 19.91 6.42
CA SER A 65 -3.38 18.87 5.49
C SER A 65 -3.08 17.52 6.11
N ILE A 66 -4.10 16.70 6.34
CA ILE A 66 -3.94 15.33 6.85
C ILE A 66 -3.15 14.52 5.83
N ARG A 67 -3.48 14.72 4.57
CA ARG A 67 -2.85 14.08 3.43
C ARG A 67 -2.76 15.08 2.29
N ASP A 68 -1.60 15.10 1.66
CA ASP A 68 -1.33 15.85 0.46
C ASP A 68 -0.63 14.93 -0.53
N SER A 69 -1.31 14.57 -1.62
CA SER A 69 -0.80 13.67 -2.65
C SER A 69 -1.67 13.72 -3.89
N HIS A 70 -1.17 13.16 -4.98
CA HIS A 70 -1.95 12.85 -6.18
C HIS A 70 -2.21 11.35 -6.24
N GLN A 71 -3.39 10.94 -6.73
CA GLN A 71 -3.72 9.52 -6.86
C GLN A 71 -4.42 9.19 -8.17
N LEU A 72 -4.16 7.98 -8.64
CA LEU A 72 -4.89 7.29 -9.69
C LEU A 72 -5.53 6.04 -9.09
N ASN A 73 -6.79 5.80 -9.42
CA ASN A 73 -7.55 4.64 -8.91
C ASN A 73 -7.84 3.68 -10.05
N PHE A 74 -7.40 2.45 -9.93
CA PHE A 74 -7.58 1.40 -10.94
C PHE A 74 -8.46 0.28 -10.43
N ALA A 75 -9.32 -0.25 -11.30
CA ALA A 75 -10.16 -1.39 -10.98
C ALA A 75 -9.32 -2.67 -10.91
N ALA A 76 -9.33 -3.36 -9.77
CA ALA A 76 -8.58 -4.60 -9.61
C ALA A 76 -9.10 -5.75 -10.50
N TRP A 77 -10.37 -5.70 -10.88
CA TRP A 77 -11.00 -6.69 -11.77
C TRP A 77 -10.77 -6.43 -13.27
N ALA A 78 -10.18 -5.30 -13.64
CA ALA A 78 -9.82 -4.91 -15.00
C ALA A 78 -8.59 -3.99 -14.97
N PRO A 79 -7.42 -4.50 -14.50
CA PRO A 79 -6.22 -3.68 -14.38
C PRO A 79 -5.62 -3.40 -15.76
N PRO A 80 -4.91 -2.27 -15.93
CA PRO A 80 -4.01 -2.08 -17.06
C PRO A 80 -2.98 -3.22 -17.12
N LEU A 81 -2.61 -3.63 -18.33
CA LEU A 81 -1.63 -4.71 -18.54
C LEU A 81 -0.27 -4.39 -17.89
N GLU A 82 0.10 -3.12 -17.88
CA GLU A 82 1.31 -2.60 -17.28
C GLU A 82 1.40 -2.87 -15.77
N HIS A 83 0.25 -3.01 -15.10
CA HIS A 83 0.19 -3.25 -13.65
C HIS A 83 0.13 -4.74 -13.28
N ASN A 84 -0.09 -5.65 -14.23
CA ASN A 84 -0.19 -7.07 -13.95
C ASN A 84 1.03 -7.64 -13.19
N PRO A 85 2.28 -7.27 -13.52
CA PRO A 85 3.44 -7.78 -12.77
C PRO A 85 3.46 -7.32 -11.30
N LEU A 86 2.97 -6.10 -11.00
CA LEU A 86 2.84 -5.62 -9.61
C LEU A 86 1.76 -6.38 -8.84
N LEU A 87 0.64 -6.66 -9.48
CA LEU A 87 -0.44 -7.46 -8.89
C LEU A 87 0.01 -8.89 -8.64
N THR A 88 0.73 -9.50 -9.61
CA THR A 88 1.31 -10.84 -9.44
C THR A 88 2.29 -10.88 -8.26
N PHE A 89 3.16 -9.90 -8.17
CA PHE A 89 4.10 -9.78 -7.05
C PHE A 89 3.37 -9.63 -5.71
N ALA A 90 2.31 -8.83 -5.64
CA ALA A 90 1.51 -8.69 -4.42
C ALA A 90 0.89 -10.03 -3.99
N GLU A 91 0.36 -10.82 -4.94
CA GLU A 91 -0.19 -12.16 -4.65
C GLU A 91 0.89 -13.15 -4.21
N GLU A 92 2.09 -13.11 -4.77
CA GLU A 92 3.23 -13.93 -4.33
C GLU A 92 3.65 -13.54 -2.90
N CYS A 93 3.73 -12.24 -2.59
CA CYS A 93 3.99 -11.74 -1.24
C CYS A 93 2.91 -12.18 -0.25
N LEU A 94 1.64 -12.13 -0.64
CA LEU A 94 0.54 -12.63 0.19
C LEU A 94 0.69 -14.12 0.50
N GLY A 95 1.01 -14.93 -0.51
CA GLY A 95 1.21 -16.36 -0.33
C GLY A 95 2.29 -16.66 0.73
N ASP A 96 3.46 -16.00 0.63
CA ASP A 96 4.54 -16.11 1.61
C ASP A 96 4.13 -15.57 3.01
N TYR A 97 3.39 -14.47 3.04
CA TYR A 97 2.88 -13.89 4.29
C TYR A 97 1.97 -14.87 5.03
N LEU A 98 1.04 -15.52 4.34
CA LEU A 98 0.12 -16.50 4.91
C LEU A 98 0.81 -17.81 5.31
N GLU A 99 1.85 -18.24 4.58
CA GLU A 99 2.69 -19.38 5.02
C GLU A 99 3.38 -19.09 6.37
N LYS A 100 3.85 -17.85 6.57
CA LYS A 100 4.53 -17.40 7.80
C LYS A 100 3.58 -17.08 8.94
N LEU A 101 2.37 -16.63 8.60
CA LEU A 101 1.32 -16.17 9.51
C LEU A 101 -0.01 -16.85 9.18
N PRO A 102 -0.13 -18.18 9.34
CA PRO A 102 -1.34 -18.90 8.93
C PRO A 102 -2.60 -18.42 9.64
N GLN A 103 -2.48 -17.83 10.84
CA GLN A 103 -3.61 -17.25 11.56
C GLN A 103 -4.25 -16.06 10.83
N ALA A 104 -3.51 -15.42 9.91
CA ALA A 104 -4.10 -14.38 9.07
C ALA A 104 -5.13 -14.92 8.07
N ASP A 105 -5.11 -16.24 7.78
CA ASP A 105 -6.08 -16.93 6.91
C ASP A 105 -7.19 -17.67 7.70
N ASP A 106 -7.14 -17.68 9.05
CA ASP A 106 -8.15 -18.30 9.91
C ASP A 106 -9.47 -17.50 10.01
N PHE A 107 -9.59 -16.43 9.25
CA PHE A 107 -10.77 -15.54 9.18
C PHE A 107 -11.70 -15.91 8.01
N PRO A 108 -12.86 -15.25 7.91
CA PRO A 108 -13.66 -15.34 6.69
C PRO A 108 -12.80 -15.04 5.46
N SER A 109 -13.10 -15.69 4.35
CA SER A 109 -12.36 -15.49 3.11
C SER A 109 -12.25 -14.01 2.73
N PHE A 110 -11.11 -13.61 2.23
CA PHE A 110 -10.82 -12.25 1.81
C PHE A 110 -10.19 -12.23 0.40
N THR A 111 -10.31 -11.11 -0.27
CA THR A 111 -9.75 -10.88 -1.60
C THR A 111 -9.64 -9.38 -1.88
N VAL A 112 -9.10 -9.02 -3.04
CA VAL A 112 -9.11 -7.62 -3.49
C VAL A 112 -10.52 -7.27 -3.96
N GLN A 113 -11.23 -6.44 -3.19
CA GLN A 113 -12.62 -6.04 -3.45
C GLN A 113 -12.77 -4.58 -3.88
N GLU A 114 -11.74 -3.80 -3.67
CA GLU A 114 -11.76 -2.37 -3.96
C GLU A 114 -10.74 -2.00 -5.06
N ARG A 115 -10.74 -0.74 -5.43
CA ARG A 115 -9.73 -0.21 -6.36
C ARG A 115 -8.39 -0.15 -5.66
N TYR A 116 -7.31 -0.47 -6.37
CA TYR A 116 -5.96 -0.16 -5.93
C TYR A 116 -5.54 1.21 -6.45
N ASN A 117 -4.50 1.78 -5.85
CA ASN A 117 -4.05 3.12 -6.12
C ASN A 117 -2.60 3.14 -6.60
N VAL A 118 -2.31 4.03 -7.54
CA VAL A 118 -0.97 4.58 -7.73
C VAL A 118 -0.98 5.99 -7.15
N LEU A 119 -0.08 6.24 -6.20
CA LEU A 119 0.05 7.51 -5.50
C LEU A 119 1.33 8.20 -5.94
N LYS A 120 1.25 9.51 -6.11
CA LYS A 120 2.40 10.39 -6.28
C LYS A 120 2.42 11.41 -5.16
N TYR A 121 3.55 11.53 -4.52
CA TYR A 121 3.87 12.59 -3.56
C TYR A 121 5.00 13.43 -4.15
N GLU A 122 4.75 14.70 -4.37
CA GLU A 122 5.77 15.67 -4.78
C GLU A 122 6.63 16.06 -3.56
N PRO A 123 7.82 16.68 -3.76
CA PRO A 123 8.62 17.18 -2.64
C PRO A 123 7.80 18.02 -1.66
N GLY A 124 7.89 17.70 -0.39
CA GLY A 124 7.12 18.36 0.66
C GLY A 124 5.76 17.75 0.97
N GLN A 125 5.25 16.84 0.13
CA GLN A 125 3.97 16.15 0.34
C GLN A 125 4.13 14.87 1.15
N ALA A 126 3.09 14.53 1.92
CA ALA A 126 3.04 13.29 2.71
C ALA A 126 1.60 12.95 3.14
N TYR A 127 1.42 11.80 3.72
CA TYR A 127 0.26 11.51 4.57
C TYR A 127 0.70 11.75 6.02
N HIS A 128 0.54 13.00 6.49
CA HIS A 128 1.08 13.47 7.76
C HIS A 128 0.39 12.88 8.98
N ALA A 129 -0.92 12.64 8.87
CA ALA A 129 -1.69 12.12 10.00
C ALA A 129 -1.42 10.63 10.20
N VAL A 130 -1.23 10.25 11.46
CA VAL A 130 -1.23 8.84 11.87
C VAL A 130 -2.63 8.27 11.66
N HIS A 131 -2.74 7.20 10.89
CA HIS A 131 -4.01 6.56 10.54
C HIS A 131 -3.86 5.05 10.46
N SER A 132 -4.99 4.36 10.46
CA SER A 132 -5.10 2.97 10.04
C SER A 132 -5.85 2.90 8.71
N ASP A 133 -5.54 1.89 7.90
CA ASP A 133 -6.24 1.68 6.63
C ASP A 133 -7.67 1.17 6.83
N TYR A 134 -7.92 0.44 7.93
CA TYR A 134 -9.25 0.06 8.38
C TYR A 134 -9.95 1.25 9.05
N SER A 135 -11.19 1.53 8.64
CA SER A 135 -12.05 2.51 9.29
C SER A 135 -13.51 2.02 9.27
N PRO A 136 -14.15 1.88 10.44
CA PRO A 136 -15.51 1.36 10.53
C PRO A 136 -16.57 2.30 9.90
N ASP A 137 -16.28 3.60 9.84
CA ASP A 137 -17.22 4.63 9.37
C ASP A 137 -17.05 4.95 7.87
N SER A 138 -16.23 4.19 7.17
CA SER A 138 -15.95 4.40 5.75
C SER A 138 -16.13 3.11 4.94
N GLY A 139 -16.05 3.19 3.63
CA GLY A 139 -16.01 2.02 2.74
C GLY A 139 -14.85 1.05 3.00
N ASN A 140 -13.95 1.39 3.93
CA ASN A 140 -12.74 0.66 4.28
C ASN A 140 -12.93 -0.30 5.49
N SER A 141 -14.17 -0.52 5.92
CA SER A 141 -14.50 -1.30 7.11
C SER A 141 -14.26 -2.81 7.00
N ARG A 142 -13.72 -3.28 5.89
CA ARG A 142 -13.43 -4.69 5.64
C ARG A 142 -11.96 -4.98 5.36
N ARG A 143 -11.10 -3.97 5.32
CA ARG A 143 -9.68 -4.14 5.05
C ARG A 143 -9.04 -5.00 6.12
N HIS A 144 -8.44 -6.10 5.68
CA HIS A 144 -7.75 -7.06 6.53
C HIS A 144 -6.23 -6.84 6.50
N LEU A 145 -5.66 -6.90 5.30
CA LEU A 145 -4.25 -6.68 5.06
C LEU A 145 -4.03 -5.53 4.07
N SER A 146 -2.99 -4.76 4.32
CA SER A 146 -2.50 -3.68 3.47
C SER A 146 -1.22 -4.09 2.76
N PHE A 147 -1.11 -3.75 1.49
CA PHE A 147 0.10 -3.89 0.68
C PHE A 147 0.52 -2.52 0.16
N VAL A 148 1.78 -2.17 0.39
CA VAL A 148 2.41 -0.95 -0.09
C VAL A 148 3.69 -1.31 -0.80
N CYS A 149 3.84 -0.94 -2.08
CA CYS A 149 5.05 -1.13 -2.86
C CYS A 149 5.59 0.22 -3.33
N PHE A 150 6.85 0.49 -3.05
CA PHE A 150 7.55 1.70 -3.51
C PHE A 150 7.99 1.50 -4.96
N LEU A 151 7.52 2.39 -5.85
CA LEU A 151 7.82 2.29 -7.27
C LEU A 151 9.13 2.98 -7.65
N ASN A 152 9.69 3.81 -6.77
CA ASN A 152 11.01 4.41 -6.93
C ASN A 152 11.74 4.50 -5.58
N THR A 153 13.05 4.61 -5.65
CA THR A 153 13.88 4.92 -4.50
C THR A 153 13.84 6.43 -4.25
N VAL A 154 13.78 6.82 -2.98
CA VAL A 154 13.89 8.21 -2.52
C VAL A 154 15.15 8.33 -1.67
N ALA A 155 15.98 9.31 -1.98
CA ALA A 155 17.28 9.48 -1.31
C ALA A 155 17.12 9.90 0.16
N GLU A 156 16.22 10.85 0.44
CA GLU A 156 16.00 11.40 1.78
C GLU A 156 14.51 11.55 2.08
N GLY A 157 14.09 11.00 3.21
CA GLY A 157 12.69 11.04 3.68
C GLY A 157 11.79 10.04 2.94
N GLY A 158 10.49 10.30 3.00
CA GLY A 158 9.48 9.48 2.32
C GLY A 158 9.20 8.14 2.98
N GLU A 159 9.73 7.85 4.16
CA GLU A 159 9.55 6.60 4.88
C GLU A 159 8.07 6.36 5.21
N LEU A 160 7.68 5.09 5.20
CA LEU A 160 6.47 4.61 5.84
C LEU A 160 6.78 4.31 7.30
N GLU A 161 6.22 5.11 8.20
CA GLU A 161 6.45 5.01 9.64
C GLU A 161 5.29 4.30 10.33
N PHE A 162 5.58 3.19 11.03
CA PHE A 162 4.67 2.50 11.93
C PHE A 162 4.90 2.99 13.35
N VAL A 163 3.96 3.81 13.85
CA VAL A 163 4.18 4.58 15.08
C VAL A 163 4.24 3.69 16.31
N GLN A 164 3.39 2.66 16.38
CA GLN A 164 3.33 1.74 17.54
C GLN A 164 4.55 0.82 17.60
N GLN A 165 5.06 0.40 16.45
CA GLN A 165 6.23 -0.46 16.33
C GLN A 165 7.55 0.32 16.43
N GLY A 166 7.53 1.63 16.21
CA GLY A 166 8.73 2.47 16.20
C GLY A 166 9.66 2.17 15.04
N ILE A 167 9.13 1.70 13.91
CA ILE A 167 9.91 1.36 12.72
C ILE A 167 9.57 2.30 11.56
N GLN A 168 10.56 2.52 10.70
CA GLN A 168 10.45 3.30 9.47
C GLN A 168 10.97 2.46 8.31
N VAL A 169 10.14 2.34 7.25
CA VAL A 169 10.49 1.61 6.04
C VAL A 169 10.88 2.61 4.96
N ARG A 170 12.11 2.55 4.52
CA ARG A 170 12.62 3.44 3.47
C ARG A 170 12.02 3.09 2.10
N PRO A 171 11.67 4.10 1.28
CA PRO A 171 11.24 3.88 -0.08
C PRO A 171 12.43 3.46 -0.95
N VAL A 172 12.50 2.16 -1.23
CA VAL A 172 13.45 1.55 -2.18
C VAL A 172 12.64 0.96 -3.32
N GLU A 173 13.06 1.22 -4.55
CA GLU A 173 12.38 0.73 -5.75
C GLU A 173 12.16 -0.78 -5.71
N GLY A 174 10.91 -1.21 -5.90
CA GLY A 174 10.50 -2.61 -5.81
C GLY A 174 10.39 -3.15 -4.38
N GLY A 175 10.73 -2.35 -3.36
CA GLY A 175 10.50 -2.69 -1.96
C GLY A 175 9.00 -2.64 -1.64
N ALA A 176 8.46 -3.68 -1.00
CA ALA A 176 7.06 -3.75 -0.61
C ALA A 176 6.89 -4.20 0.83
N VAL A 177 5.75 -3.87 1.44
CA VAL A 177 5.42 -4.23 2.83
C VAL A 177 4.00 -4.75 2.89
N ILE A 178 3.79 -5.87 3.61
CA ILE A 178 2.47 -6.35 4.03
C ILE A 178 2.34 -6.19 5.55
N PHE A 179 1.17 -5.70 5.97
CA PHE A 179 0.84 -5.51 7.38
C PHE A 179 -0.68 -5.52 7.61
N PRO A 180 -1.17 -5.80 8.85
CA PRO A 180 -2.57 -5.70 9.19
C PRO A 180 -3.10 -4.27 9.04
N SER A 181 -4.29 -4.11 8.43
CA SER A 181 -4.89 -2.79 8.16
C SER A 181 -5.41 -2.07 9.42
N GLY A 182 -5.46 -2.77 10.57
CA GLY A 182 -6.07 -2.30 11.80
C GLY A 182 -5.26 -1.25 12.56
N TRP A 183 -5.86 -0.73 13.65
CA TRP A 183 -5.29 0.34 14.50
C TRP A 183 -3.96 -0.04 15.16
N THR A 184 -3.66 -1.32 15.33
CA THR A 184 -2.39 -1.81 15.89
C THR A 184 -1.20 -1.46 15.00
N HIS A 185 -1.44 -1.27 13.71
CA HIS A 185 -0.44 -0.89 12.71
C HIS A 185 -0.73 0.51 12.15
N ALA A 186 -1.11 1.42 13.04
CA ALA A 186 -1.29 2.82 12.68
C ALA A 186 0.04 3.40 12.17
N HIS A 187 -0.04 4.06 11.02
CA HIS A 187 1.12 4.52 10.27
C HIS A 187 0.89 5.89 9.65
N ARG A 188 1.96 6.49 9.20
CA ARG A 188 1.98 7.71 8.38
C ARG A 188 3.13 7.65 7.39
N THR A 189 3.18 8.61 6.47
CA THR A 189 4.35 8.77 5.61
C THR A 189 5.08 10.06 5.95
N LEU A 190 6.41 10.01 5.86
CA LEU A 190 7.24 11.19 6.08
C LEU A 190 7.42 11.94 4.76
N VAL A 191 7.76 13.23 4.86
CA VAL A 191 8.03 14.09 3.72
C VAL A 191 9.25 13.59 2.97
N ALA A 192 9.17 13.54 1.65
CA ALA A 192 10.25 13.17 0.75
C ALA A 192 10.94 14.41 0.14
N SER A 193 12.23 14.29 -0.16
CA SER A 193 13.01 15.34 -0.84
C SER A 193 12.76 15.40 -2.34
N GLU A 194 12.19 14.36 -2.91
CA GLU A 194 11.92 14.18 -4.33
C GLU A 194 10.59 13.46 -4.57
N ASP A 195 10.15 13.33 -5.83
CA ASP A 195 8.92 12.62 -6.17
C ASP A 195 8.96 11.19 -5.67
N ARG A 196 7.92 10.77 -4.95
CA ARG A 196 7.73 9.41 -4.47
C ARG A 196 6.49 8.80 -5.07
N TYR A 197 6.64 7.67 -5.75
CA TYR A 197 5.55 6.89 -6.31
C TYR A 197 5.32 5.62 -5.50
N VAL A 198 4.05 5.32 -5.25
CA VAL A 198 3.63 4.17 -4.44
C VAL A 198 2.47 3.44 -5.11
N PHE A 199 2.58 2.12 -5.21
CA PHE A 199 1.47 1.24 -5.52
C PHE A 199 0.87 0.72 -4.21
N GLN A 200 -0.44 0.87 -4.01
CA GLN A 200 -1.12 0.51 -2.76
C GLN A 200 -2.40 -0.25 -3.05
N MET A 201 -2.59 -1.38 -2.35
CA MET A 201 -3.81 -2.19 -2.42
C MET A 201 -4.13 -2.84 -1.09
N TRP A 202 -5.32 -3.41 -1.01
CA TRP A 202 -5.82 -4.05 0.20
C TRP A 202 -6.52 -5.35 -0.12
N TRP A 203 -6.35 -6.33 0.77
CA TRP A 203 -7.21 -7.50 0.82
C TRP A 203 -8.27 -7.27 1.88
N SER A 204 -9.53 -7.44 1.49
CA SER A 204 -10.70 -7.15 2.31
C SER A 204 -11.58 -8.37 2.47
N PHE A 205 -12.19 -8.53 3.64
CA PHE A 205 -13.11 -9.64 3.89
C PHE A 205 -14.28 -9.61 2.92
N ASN A 206 -14.68 -10.79 2.45
CA ASN A 206 -15.87 -10.97 1.64
C ASN A 206 -17.11 -10.64 2.49
N GLY A 207 -18.01 -9.84 1.96
CA GLY A 207 -19.23 -9.42 2.63
C GLY A 207 -20.45 -10.11 2.14
#